data_251e8c77cf510146ea0a2ac1d005dcb9
#
_entry.id   251e8c77cf510146ea0a2ac1d005dcb9
#
_cell.length_a   1.000
_cell.length_b   1.000
_cell.length_c   1.000
_cell.angle_alpha   90.00
_cell.angle_beta   90.00
_cell.angle_gamma   90.00
#
_symmetry.space_group_name_H-M   'P 1'
#
loop_
_entity.id
_entity.type
_entity.pdbx_description
1 polymer ?
#
loop_
_entity_poly.entity_id
_entity_poly.type
_entity_poly.pdbx_seq_one_letter_code
_entity_poly.pdbx_strand_id
1 'polypeptide(L)'
;MKAIVLCNIATPKSSASEDVREYLSKFLGDRYVISLSQPFRFLLVNGIIIPRRLRHSTARYQVLESLYEGEMPLRKYMNALVETMQGLTHDWDVFGYLQHGEERPEDLAARLRARGDYSEVVLLPLFPHKTFSTYLSASRQLFRHLHRLLGERVILRVTPPYFRYPHYIQLIQKRLADTLDTPSDLYVASFHSIPIKHQRMGRRRGFNYREQCLETATQMFSILPHTAERRVYFQSALDKVHWIGPFLEEDMKSWVEKGFQRVTIACPGFAIDCLETVLDLGVVLREEFLSLGGEELRLVPALNGDEEVAEFLLSLAEEKSLEL
;
A
#
# COMPACT_ATOMS: atom_id res chain seq x y z
N MET A 1 5.21 26.98 11.84
CA MET A 1 5.82 25.91 11.01
C MET A 1 4.72 25.02 10.47
N LYS A 2 4.99 24.23 9.41
CA LYS A 2 4.06 23.24 8.85
C LYS A 2 4.73 21.87 8.81
N ALA A 3 3.96 20.80 8.96
CA ALA A 3 4.46 19.44 8.89
C ALA A 3 3.63 18.55 7.95
N ILE A 4 4.30 17.65 7.25
CA ILE A 4 3.69 16.55 6.50
C ILE A 4 4.01 15.24 7.24
N VAL A 5 3.01 14.41 7.47
CA VAL A 5 3.17 13.07 8.01
C VAL A 5 2.76 12.07 6.94
N LEU A 6 3.73 11.40 6.32
CA LEU A 6 3.50 10.29 5.42
C LEU A 6 2.98 9.10 6.22
N CYS A 7 1.80 8.58 5.87
CA CYS A 7 1.15 7.49 6.59
C CYS A 7 1.11 6.22 5.75
N ASN A 8 1.64 5.11 6.26
CA ASN A 8 1.51 3.80 5.64
C ASN A 8 1.12 2.74 6.68
N ILE A 9 0.71 1.55 6.23
CA ILE A 9 0.62 0.37 7.10
C ILE A 9 2.03 -0.16 7.33
N ALA A 10 2.32 -0.55 8.57
CA ALA A 10 3.65 -1.06 8.94
C ALA A 10 3.97 -2.42 8.30
N THR A 11 5.23 -2.75 8.40
CA THR A 11 5.79 -4.10 8.27
C THR A 11 6.36 -4.49 9.64
N PRO A 12 6.63 -5.77 9.96
CA PRO A 12 7.36 -6.13 11.16
C PRO A 12 8.70 -5.37 11.29
N LYS A 13 9.17 -5.19 12.51
CA LYS A 13 10.47 -4.55 12.77
C LYS A 13 11.62 -5.36 12.18
N SER A 14 11.54 -6.66 12.35
CA SER A 14 12.44 -7.66 11.76
C SER A 14 11.66 -8.93 11.43
N SER A 15 12.31 -9.91 10.79
CA SER A 15 11.74 -11.23 10.56
C SER A 15 11.73 -12.14 11.80
N ALA A 16 12.13 -11.66 12.97
CA ALA A 16 12.02 -12.42 14.20
C ALA A 16 10.56 -12.75 14.52
N SER A 17 10.31 -13.97 14.98
CA SER A 17 8.94 -14.45 15.21
C SER A 17 8.15 -13.59 16.20
N GLU A 18 8.81 -12.94 17.15
CA GLU A 18 8.21 -12.02 18.12
C GLU A 18 7.74 -10.74 17.44
N ASP A 19 8.58 -10.11 16.60
CA ASP A 19 8.28 -8.90 15.85
C ASP A 19 7.14 -9.14 14.84
N VAL A 20 7.16 -10.30 14.17
CA VAL A 20 6.08 -10.71 13.25
C VAL A 20 4.77 -10.93 14.01
N ARG A 21 4.81 -11.56 15.18
CA ARG A 21 3.64 -11.76 16.05
C ARG A 21 3.07 -10.43 16.52
N GLU A 22 3.91 -9.53 16.99
CA GLU A 22 3.49 -8.20 17.47
C GLU A 22 2.81 -7.42 16.36
N TYR A 23 3.43 -7.34 15.18
CA TYR A 23 2.86 -6.69 14.00
C TYR A 23 1.50 -7.29 13.62
N LEU A 24 1.41 -8.62 13.47
CA LEU A 24 0.17 -9.30 13.11
C LEU A 24 -0.95 -9.05 14.15
N SER A 25 -0.60 -9.03 15.45
CA SER A 25 -1.56 -8.75 16.51
C SER A 25 -2.12 -7.32 16.42
N LYS A 26 -1.28 -6.33 16.16
CA LYS A 26 -1.67 -4.94 15.98
C LYS A 26 -2.50 -4.75 14.70
N PHE A 27 -2.02 -5.27 13.58
CA PHE A 27 -2.68 -5.12 12.27
C PHE A 27 -4.03 -5.83 12.21
N LEU A 28 -4.09 -7.11 12.54
CA LEU A 28 -5.35 -7.87 12.54
C LEU A 28 -6.27 -7.46 13.70
N GLY A 29 -5.70 -6.88 14.76
CA GLY A 29 -6.43 -6.26 15.88
C GLY A 29 -7.16 -4.97 15.51
N ASP A 30 -6.92 -4.39 14.34
CA ASP A 30 -7.62 -3.20 13.90
C ASP A 30 -9.07 -3.51 13.48
N ARG A 31 -10.02 -2.69 13.99
CA ARG A 31 -11.44 -2.78 13.63
C ARG A 31 -11.74 -2.50 12.16
N TYR A 32 -10.85 -1.78 11.49
CA TYR A 32 -10.95 -1.50 10.05
C TYR A 32 -10.46 -2.68 9.20
N VAL A 33 -9.64 -3.57 9.76
CA VAL A 33 -9.20 -4.82 9.13
C VAL A 33 -10.19 -5.93 9.44
N ILE A 34 -10.44 -6.22 10.73
CA ILE A 34 -11.42 -7.22 11.18
C ILE A 34 -12.56 -6.54 11.93
N SER A 35 -13.72 -6.42 11.27
CA SER A 35 -14.90 -5.69 11.74
C SER A 35 -15.71 -6.47 12.79
N LEU A 36 -15.05 -7.03 13.81
CA LEU A 36 -15.67 -7.68 14.96
C LEU A 36 -15.58 -6.77 16.20
N SER A 37 -16.42 -7.01 17.22
CA SER A 37 -16.26 -6.34 18.51
C SER A 37 -14.93 -6.74 19.16
N GLN A 38 -14.38 -5.84 19.96
CA GLN A 38 -13.01 -5.96 20.47
C GLN A 38 -12.71 -7.30 21.18
N PRO A 39 -13.52 -7.84 22.12
CA PRO A 39 -13.19 -9.11 22.78
C PRO A 39 -13.17 -10.30 21.79
N PHE A 40 -14.15 -10.37 20.88
CA PHE A 40 -14.20 -11.46 19.89
C PHE A 40 -13.07 -11.35 18.86
N ARG A 41 -12.72 -10.14 18.44
CA ARG A 41 -11.57 -9.91 17.55
C ARG A 41 -10.27 -10.32 18.22
N PHE A 42 -10.07 -9.93 19.48
CA PHE A 42 -8.86 -10.30 20.25
C PHE A 42 -8.70 -11.83 20.36
N LEU A 43 -9.77 -12.53 20.74
CA LEU A 43 -9.76 -14.00 20.84
C LEU A 43 -9.52 -14.67 19.47
N LEU A 44 -10.18 -14.20 18.43
CA LEU A 44 -9.99 -14.73 17.06
C LEU A 44 -8.56 -14.53 16.58
N VAL A 45 -8.02 -13.32 16.72
CA VAL A 45 -6.68 -12.96 16.22
C VAL A 45 -5.60 -13.70 17.01
N ASN A 46 -5.58 -13.56 18.34
CA ASN A 46 -4.48 -14.07 19.16
C ASN A 46 -4.64 -15.57 19.51
N GLY A 47 -5.87 -16.07 19.59
CA GLY A 47 -6.14 -17.48 19.91
C GLY A 47 -6.21 -18.41 18.69
N ILE A 48 -6.52 -17.89 17.51
CA ILE A 48 -6.76 -18.74 16.33
C ILE A 48 -5.87 -18.35 15.15
N ILE A 49 -5.92 -17.08 14.70
CA ILE A 49 -5.26 -16.69 13.44
C ILE A 49 -3.73 -16.69 13.60
N ILE A 50 -3.21 -15.99 14.59
CA ILE A 50 -1.76 -15.87 14.81
C ILE A 50 -1.12 -17.24 15.04
N PRO A 51 -1.60 -18.11 15.95
CA PRO A 51 -0.98 -19.42 16.17
C PRO A 51 -0.86 -20.26 14.89
N ARG A 52 -1.87 -20.17 13.99
CA ARG A 52 -1.87 -20.93 12.73
C ARG A 52 -0.99 -20.32 11.64
N ARG A 53 -0.85 -18.99 11.62
CA ARG A 53 -0.15 -18.27 10.54
C ARG A 53 1.26 -17.85 10.87
N LEU A 54 1.61 -17.74 12.14
CA LEU A 54 2.87 -17.14 12.57
C LEU A 54 4.09 -17.77 11.90
N ARG A 55 4.18 -19.11 11.92
CA ARG A 55 5.33 -19.81 11.30
C ARG A 55 5.46 -19.51 9.81
N HIS A 56 4.35 -19.56 9.09
CA HIS A 56 4.34 -19.26 7.65
C HIS A 56 4.67 -17.80 7.37
N SER A 57 4.06 -16.86 8.14
CA SER A 57 4.34 -15.43 7.99
C SER A 57 5.80 -15.11 8.32
N THR A 58 6.35 -15.68 9.42
CA THR A 58 7.76 -15.52 9.78
C THR A 58 8.70 -15.95 8.66
N ALA A 59 8.48 -17.13 8.08
CA ALA A 59 9.29 -17.62 6.96
C ALA A 59 9.25 -16.68 5.75
N ARG A 60 8.09 -16.11 5.44
CA ARG A 60 7.93 -15.14 4.34
C ARG A 60 8.71 -13.84 4.60
N TYR A 61 8.63 -13.31 5.82
CA TYR A 61 9.38 -12.10 6.19
C TYR A 61 10.88 -12.36 6.25
N GLN A 62 11.34 -13.58 6.59
CA GLN A 62 12.75 -13.96 6.52
C GLN A 62 13.27 -13.93 5.07
N VAL A 63 12.51 -14.46 4.12
CA VAL A 63 12.86 -14.37 2.70
C VAL A 63 12.89 -12.90 2.25
N LEU A 64 11.85 -12.12 2.59
CA LEU A 64 11.79 -10.70 2.22
C LEU A 64 12.97 -9.89 2.77
N GLU A 65 13.30 -10.07 4.05
CA GLU A 65 14.41 -9.39 4.72
C GLU A 65 15.76 -9.77 4.08
N SER A 66 15.94 -11.06 3.71
CA SER A 66 17.15 -11.51 3.04
C SER A 66 17.36 -10.91 1.65
N LEU A 67 16.28 -10.62 0.92
CA LEU A 67 16.32 -9.96 -0.40
C LEU A 67 16.76 -8.48 -0.31
N TYR A 68 16.68 -7.87 0.89
CA TYR A 68 16.99 -6.46 1.14
C TYR A 68 18.09 -6.27 2.19
N GLU A 69 19.03 -7.20 2.27
CA GLU A 69 20.24 -7.08 3.10
C GLU A 69 19.96 -6.87 4.61
N GLY A 70 18.86 -7.43 5.09
CA GLY A 70 18.47 -7.36 6.51
C GLY A 70 17.54 -6.19 6.84
N GLU A 71 17.03 -5.45 5.85
CA GLU A 71 16.04 -4.40 6.06
C GLU A 71 14.70 -4.74 5.37
N MET A 72 13.59 -4.33 5.95
CA MET A 72 12.28 -4.46 5.31
C MET A 72 12.11 -3.40 4.21
N PRO A 73 11.78 -3.77 2.95
CA PRO A 73 11.71 -2.83 1.82
C PRO A 73 10.77 -1.64 2.10
N LEU A 74 9.62 -1.89 2.72
CA LEU A 74 8.68 -0.82 3.05
C LEU A 74 9.30 0.24 3.98
N ARG A 75 10.12 -0.16 4.95
CA ARG A 75 10.83 0.79 5.84
C ARG A 75 11.92 1.54 5.09
N LYS A 76 12.73 0.82 4.34
CA LYS A 76 13.80 1.37 3.51
C LYS A 76 13.27 2.48 2.59
N TYR A 77 12.27 2.17 1.79
CA TYR A 77 11.71 3.13 0.85
C TYR A 77 10.89 4.25 1.53
N MET A 78 10.24 3.96 2.65
CA MET A 78 9.57 5.00 3.44
C MET A 78 10.55 6.03 3.99
N ASN A 79 11.68 5.59 4.54
CA ASN A 79 12.73 6.46 5.05
C ASN A 79 13.36 7.27 3.91
N ALA A 80 13.71 6.63 2.80
CA ALA A 80 14.23 7.30 1.62
C ALA A 80 13.27 8.39 1.11
N LEU A 81 11.96 8.08 1.04
CA LEU A 81 10.96 9.06 0.60
C LEU A 81 10.87 10.27 1.56
N VAL A 82 10.91 10.03 2.88
CA VAL A 82 10.95 11.12 3.88
C VAL A 82 12.18 12.00 3.66
N GLU A 83 13.36 11.41 3.49
CA GLU A 83 14.61 12.12 3.25
C GLU A 83 14.58 12.91 1.94
N THR A 84 14.12 12.30 0.85
CA THR A 84 13.98 12.96 -0.46
C THR A 84 13.04 14.16 -0.37
N MET A 85 11.84 13.97 0.21
CA MET A 85 10.87 15.06 0.38
C MET A 85 11.44 16.17 1.27
N GLN A 86 12.13 15.85 2.36
CA GLN A 86 12.74 16.85 3.23
C GLN A 86 13.85 17.64 2.52
N GLY A 87 14.59 17.01 1.62
CA GLY A 87 15.59 17.68 0.79
C GLY A 87 15.04 18.67 -0.22
N LEU A 88 13.80 18.47 -0.66
CA LEU A 88 13.12 19.31 -1.66
C LEU A 88 12.35 20.49 -1.07
N THR A 89 12.12 20.53 0.24
CA THR A 89 11.32 21.59 0.86
C THR A 89 11.98 22.19 2.09
N HIS A 90 11.83 23.50 2.24
CA HIS A 90 12.17 24.26 3.46
C HIS A 90 10.92 24.75 4.22
N ASP A 91 9.73 24.63 3.61
CA ASP A 91 8.47 25.13 4.17
C ASP A 91 7.76 24.09 5.05
N TRP A 92 8.13 22.82 4.89
CA TRP A 92 7.55 21.67 5.57
C TRP A 92 8.61 20.84 6.29
N ASP A 93 8.32 20.43 7.52
CA ASP A 93 9.02 19.30 8.14
C ASP A 93 8.31 18.00 7.74
N VAL A 94 9.06 17.00 7.26
CA VAL A 94 8.51 15.74 6.76
C VAL A 94 8.75 14.61 7.75
N PHE A 95 7.71 13.88 8.10
CA PHE A 95 7.74 12.77 9.04
C PHE A 95 7.14 11.52 8.39
N GLY A 96 7.71 10.36 8.70
CA GLY A 96 7.09 9.07 8.41
C GLY A 96 6.35 8.53 9.62
N TYR A 97 5.19 7.89 9.40
CA TYR A 97 4.44 7.16 10.40
C TYR A 97 3.91 5.85 9.83
N LEU A 98 4.22 4.76 10.50
CA LEU A 98 3.79 3.41 10.12
C LEU A 98 2.71 2.92 11.10
N GLN A 99 1.46 2.94 10.64
CA GLN A 99 0.30 2.46 11.39
C GLN A 99 0.48 0.97 11.72
N HIS A 100 0.29 0.59 12.97
CA HIS A 100 0.55 -0.75 13.54
C HIS A 100 2.04 -1.10 13.71
N GLY A 101 2.93 -0.14 13.51
CA GLY A 101 4.36 -0.25 13.82
C GLY A 101 4.65 -0.14 15.32
N GLU A 102 5.91 0.13 15.64
CA GLU A 102 6.37 0.32 17.02
C GLU A 102 5.96 1.70 17.56
N GLU A 103 6.04 2.73 16.71
CA GLU A 103 5.70 4.10 17.08
C GLU A 103 4.19 4.24 17.31
N ARG A 104 3.81 4.76 18.46
CA ARG A 104 2.42 5.08 18.78
C ARG A 104 2.09 6.51 18.35
N PRO A 105 0.80 6.88 18.19
CA PRO A 105 0.42 8.26 17.90
C PRO A 105 0.94 9.28 18.94
N GLU A 106 1.09 8.86 20.20
CA GLU A 106 1.65 9.67 21.29
C GLU A 106 3.14 9.97 21.06
N ASP A 107 3.89 8.99 20.57
CA ASP A 107 5.33 9.12 20.29
C ASP A 107 5.54 10.04 19.07
N LEU A 108 4.73 9.91 18.03
CA LEU A 108 4.71 10.85 16.90
C LEU A 108 4.36 12.29 17.35
N ALA A 109 3.34 12.46 18.20
CA ALA A 109 2.97 13.77 18.71
C ALA A 109 4.08 14.40 19.55
N ALA A 110 4.81 13.59 20.34
CA ALA A 110 5.98 14.06 21.09
C ALA A 110 7.11 14.48 20.14
N ARG A 111 7.36 13.72 19.09
CA ARG A 111 8.36 14.02 18.06
C ARG A 111 8.04 15.30 17.29
N LEU A 112 6.78 15.51 16.93
CA LEU A 112 6.30 16.76 16.33
C LEU A 112 6.57 17.96 17.26
N ARG A 113 6.16 17.89 18.52
CA ARG A 113 6.37 18.97 19.50
C ARG A 113 7.85 19.26 19.77
N ALA A 114 8.69 18.23 19.82
CA ALA A 114 10.12 18.40 20.04
C ALA A 114 10.81 19.12 18.86
N ARG A 115 10.23 19.04 17.65
CA ARG A 115 10.77 19.68 16.45
C ARG A 115 10.35 21.15 16.36
N GLY A 116 9.10 21.48 16.77
CA GLY A 116 8.65 22.88 16.77
C GLY A 116 7.15 23.05 17.01
N ASP A 117 6.72 24.31 16.98
CA ASP A 117 5.31 24.71 17.08
C ASP A 117 4.69 24.76 15.69
N TYR A 118 3.89 23.77 15.36
CA TYR A 118 3.20 23.69 14.07
C TYR A 118 1.85 24.40 14.11
N SER A 119 1.59 25.25 13.10
CA SER A 119 0.27 25.81 12.82
C SER A 119 -0.58 24.85 11.98
N GLU A 120 0.07 23.97 11.22
CA GLU A 120 -0.58 23.03 10.32
C GLU A 120 0.17 21.69 10.26
N VAL A 121 -0.58 20.59 10.29
CA VAL A 121 -0.07 19.23 10.07
C VAL A 121 -0.94 18.52 9.04
N VAL A 122 -0.35 18.06 7.96
CA VAL A 122 -1.02 17.33 6.87
C VAL A 122 -0.70 15.86 6.97
N LEU A 123 -1.72 15.02 7.14
CA LEU A 123 -1.59 13.57 7.02
C LEU A 123 -1.71 13.19 5.55
N LEU A 124 -0.70 12.51 5.03
CA LEU A 124 -0.62 12.06 3.65
C LEU A 124 -0.56 10.53 3.61
N PRO A 125 -1.72 9.83 3.48
CA PRO A 125 -1.74 8.39 3.34
C PRO A 125 -1.15 7.96 2.00
N LEU A 126 -0.16 7.08 2.04
CA LEU A 126 0.48 6.52 0.84
C LEU A 126 -0.37 5.41 0.18
N PHE A 127 -1.67 5.67 0.11
CA PHE A 127 -2.67 4.80 -0.51
C PHE A 127 -3.44 5.59 -1.56
N PRO A 128 -3.18 5.35 -2.85
CA PRO A 128 -3.90 6.05 -3.93
C PRO A 128 -5.42 5.87 -3.85
N HIS A 129 -5.86 4.69 -3.44
CA HIS A 129 -7.26 4.27 -3.40
C HIS A 129 -7.83 4.29 -1.98
N LYS A 130 -9.10 4.68 -1.85
CA LYS A 130 -9.79 4.74 -0.56
C LYS A 130 -10.36 3.38 -0.17
N THR A 131 -9.84 2.79 0.91
CA THR A 131 -10.38 1.57 1.55
C THR A 131 -10.51 1.75 3.05
N PHE A 132 -11.20 0.80 3.71
CA PHE A 132 -11.28 0.78 5.18
C PHE A 132 -9.95 0.36 5.81
N SER A 133 -9.36 -0.72 5.31
CA SER A 133 -8.20 -1.36 5.92
C SER A 133 -6.88 -0.64 5.69
N THR A 134 -6.81 0.31 4.75
CA THR A 134 -5.59 1.08 4.42
C THR A 134 -5.81 2.57 4.64
N TYR A 135 -6.33 3.30 3.66
CA TYR A 135 -6.50 4.76 3.72
C TYR A 135 -7.22 5.24 4.99
N LEU A 136 -8.39 4.66 5.33
CA LEU A 136 -9.17 5.08 6.50
C LEU A 136 -8.57 4.58 7.81
N SER A 137 -7.91 3.42 7.83
CA SER A 137 -7.19 2.94 9.00
C SER A 137 -6.00 3.85 9.32
N ALA A 138 -5.14 4.11 8.36
CA ALA A 138 -3.94 4.91 8.55
C ALA A 138 -4.25 6.38 8.85
N SER A 139 -5.23 6.99 8.15
CA SER A 139 -5.51 8.41 8.31
C SER A 139 -6.46 8.73 9.46
N ARG A 140 -7.63 8.07 9.51
CA ARG A 140 -8.70 8.48 10.44
C ARG A 140 -8.40 8.19 11.91
N GLN A 141 -7.68 7.10 12.17
CA GLN A 141 -7.26 6.80 13.55
C GLN A 141 -6.20 7.79 13.99
N LEU A 142 -5.16 7.97 13.19
CA LEU A 142 -4.08 8.90 13.47
C LEU A 142 -4.62 10.33 13.62
N PHE A 143 -5.50 10.80 12.72
CA PHE A 143 -6.15 12.10 12.81
C PHE A 143 -6.80 12.32 14.18
N ARG A 144 -7.62 11.37 14.65
CA ARG A 144 -8.31 11.51 15.96
C ARG A 144 -7.36 11.57 17.13
N HIS A 145 -6.27 10.81 17.09
CA HIS A 145 -5.25 10.84 18.14
C HIS A 145 -4.49 12.15 18.11
N LEU A 146 -3.99 12.57 16.96
CA LEU A 146 -3.23 13.83 16.83
C LEU A 146 -4.09 15.05 17.14
N HIS A 147 -5.34 15.10 16.68
CA HIS A 147 -6.26 16.21 17.01
C HIS A 147 -6.41 16.38 18.53
N ARG A 148 -6.55 15.28 19.27
CA ARG A 148 -6.62 15.31 20.73
C ARG A 148 -5.28 15.69 21.38
N LEU A 149 -4.18 15.20 20.84
CA LEU A 149 -2.84 15.39 21.39
C LEU A 149 -2.27 16.78 21.09
N LEU A 150 -2.43 17.28 19.86
CA LEU A 150 -1.88 18.57 19.43
C LEU A 150 -2.77 19.76 19.80
N GLY A 151 -4.07 19.51 20.01
CA GLY A 151 -5.07 20.52 20.40
C GLY A 151 -5.59 21.34 19.21
N GLU A 152 -6.59 22.19 19.47
CA GLU A 152 -7.36 22.94 18.46
C GLU A 152 -6.57 24.05 17.74
N ARG A 153 -5.39 24.41 18.25
CA ARG A 153 -4.54 25.45 17.63
C ARG A 153 -3.83 24.98 16.38
N VAL A 154 -3.71 23.66 16.19
CA VAL A 154 -3.07 23.05 15.03
C VAL A 154 -4.12 22.66 14.01
N ILE A 155 -4.03 23.23 12.82
CA ILE A 155 -4.87 22.81 11.69
C ILE A 155 -4.40 21.43 11.25
N LEU A 156 -5.27 20.42 11.42
CA LEU A 156 -4.97 19.05 11.02
C LEU A 156 -5.78 18.70 9.77
N ARG A 157 -5.10 18.31 8.69
CA ARG A 157 -5.72 17.93 7.41
C ARG A 157 -5.30 16.53 6.98
N VAL A 158 -6.05 15.94 6.05
CA VAL A 158 -5.71 14.67 5.37
C VAL A 158 -5.82 14.88 3.88
N THR A 159 -4.81 14.49 3.11
CA THR A 159 -4.87 14.54 1.65
C THR A 159 -5.94 13.59 1.10
N PRO A 160 -6.64 13.94 0.02
CA PRO A 160 -7.60 13.06 -0.62
C PRO A 160 -6.93 11.83 -1.25
N PRO A 161 -7.68 10.76 -1.56
CA PRO A 161 -7.20 9.68 -2.40
C PRO A 161 -6.82 10.20 -3.79
N TYR A 162 -5.65 9.82 -4.29
CA TYR A 162 -5.06 10.43 -5.48
C TYR A 162 -5.04 9.51 -6.72
N PHE A 163 -5.82 8.43 -6.72
CA PHE A 163 -5.88 7.39 -7.75
C PHE A 163 -6.15 7.90 -9.19
N ARG A 164 -6.71 9.08 -9.35
CA ARG A 164 -7.02 9.71 -10.64
C ARG A 164 -6.25 11.01 -10.93
N TYR A 165 -5.34 11.40 -10.03
CA TYR A 165 -4.55 12.61 -10.24
C TYR A 165 -3.65 12.44 -11.47
N PRO A 166 -3.67 13.41 -12.41
CA PRO A 166 -2.90 13.27 -13.66
C PRO A 166 -1.42 13.00 -13.42
N HIS A 167 -0.80 13.68 -12.46
CA HIS A 167 0.60 13.50 -12.13
C HIS A 167 0.88 12.10 -11.57
N TYR A 168 0.02 11.57 -10.68
CA TYR A 168 0.12 10.18 -10.22
C TYR A 168 0.02 9.17 -11.38
N ILE A 169 -0.93 9.41 -12.30
CA ILE A 169 -1.09 8.55 -13.48
C ILE A 169 0.15 8.61 -14.38
N GLN A 170 0.74 9.77 -14.60
CA GLN A 170 1.99 9.93 -15.36
C GLN A 170 3.15 9.15 -14.71
N LEU A 171 3.28 9.20 -13.38
CA LEU A 171 4.31 8.45 -12.65
C LEU A 171 4.18 6.93 -12.84
N ILE A 172 2.97 6.37 -12.70
CA ILE A 172 2.76 4.93 -12.92
C ILE A 172 2.87 4.54 -14.40
N GLN A 173 2.52 5.42 -15.33
CA GLN A 173 2.75 5.22 -16.76
C GLN A 173 4.24 5.20 -17.10
N LYS A 174 5.03 6.10 -16.51
CA LYS A 174 6.51 6.12 -16.67
C LYS A 174 7.11 4.80 -16.21
N ARG A 175 6.72 4.30 -15.02
CA ARG A 175 7.17 2.99 -14.53
C ARG A 175 6.81 1.83 -15.48
N LEU A 176 5.61 1.86 -16.05
CA LEU A 176 5.20 0.87 -17.03
C LEU A 176 5.99 1.01 -18.33
N ALA A 177 6.23 2.25 -18.80
CA ALA A 177 6.97 2.54 -20.02
C ALA A 177 8.40 2.00 -19.97
N ASP A 178 9.06 2.07 -18.82
CA ASP A 178 10.42 1.52 -18.60
C ASP A 178 10.51 -0.01 -18.84
N THR A 179 9.37 -0.69 -18.97
CA THR A 179 9.30 -2.15 -19.24
C THR A 179 8.94 -2.47 -20.70
N LEU A 180 8.69 -1.48 -21.55
CA LEU A 180 8.15 -1.69 -22.89
C LEU A 180 9.19 -1.99 -23.98
N ASP A 181 10.49 -1.87 -23.69
CA ASP A 181 11.57 -2.24 -24.63
C ASP A 181 11.47 -3.69 -25.07
N THR A 182 10.97 -4.56 -24.21
CA THR A 182 10.62 -5.95 -24.53
C THR A 182 9.12 -6.13 -24.33
N PRO A 183 8.31 -6.17 -25.40
CA PRO A 183 6.86 -6.31 -25.29
C PRO A 183 6.44 -7.60 -24.56
N SER A 184 5.39 -7.49 -23.78
CA SER A 184 4.74 -8.63 -23.13
C SER A 184 3.47 -9.05 -23.87
N ASP A 185 3.14 -10.33 -23.79
CA ASP A 185 1.90 -10.88 -24.36
C ASP A 185 0.67 -10.43 -23.53
N LEU A 186 0.89 -10.20 -22.23
CA LEU A 186 -0.14 -9.77 -21.31
C LEU A 186 0.39 -8.70 -20.35
N TYR A 187 -0.37 -7.61 -20.21
CA TYR A 187 -0.16 -6.58 -19.21
C TYR A 187 -1.24 -6.65 -18.12
N VAL A 188 -0.81 -6.71 -16.87
CA VAL A 188 -1.68 -6.89 -15.71
C VAL A 188 -1.58 -5.71 -14.76
N ALA A 189 -2.74 -5.15 -14.40
CA ALA A 189 -2.85 -4.27 -13.24
C ALA A 189 -3.39 -5.10 -12.05
N SER A 190 -2.57 -5.28 -11.02
CA SER A 190 -2.94 -6.03 -9.84
C SER A 190 -3.17 -5.09 -8.64
N PHE A 191 -4.28 -5.32 -7.94
CA PHE A 191 -4.67 -4.57 -6.75
C PHE A 191 -4.91 -5.54 -5.59
N HIS A 192 -4.68 -5.10 -4.36
CA HIS A 192 -5.03 -5.93 -3.21
C HIS A 192 -6.54 -6.15 -3.14
N SER A 193 -6.98 -7.39 -3.04
CA SER A 193 -8.40 -7.70 -2.84
C SER A 193 -8.89 -7.20 -1.47
N ILE A 194 -10.17 -6.92 -1.37
CA ILE A 194 -10.83 -6.53 -0.12
C ILE A 194 -12.10 -7.35 0.10
N PRO A 195 -12.57 -7.49 1.35
CA PRO A 195 -13.84 -8.14 1.61
C PRO A 195 -15.00 -7.46 0.88
N ILE A 196 -15.89 -8.26 0.27
CA ILE A 196 -17.15 -7.77 -0.36
C ILE A 196 -17.95 -6.89 0.62
N LYS A 197 -17.90 -7.21 1.91
CA LYS A 197 -18.53 -6.39 2.96
C LYS A 197 -17.95 -4.98 2.97
N HIS A 198 -16.63 -4.82 2.89
CA HIS A 198 -15.96 -3.52 2.84
C HIS A 198 -16.31 -2.76 1.56
N GLN A 199 -16.35 -3.45 0.42
CA GLN A 199 -16.79 -2.87 -0.85
C GLN A 199 -18.22 -2.32 -0.77
N ARG A 200 -19.17 -3.09 -0.20
CA ARG A 200 -20.56 -2.64 0.00
C ARG A 200 -20.67 -1.47 0.98
N MET A 201 -19.90 -1.49 2.06
CA MET A 201 -19.85 -0.39 3.03
C MET A 201 -19.27 0.87 2.43
N GLY A 202 -18.22 0.76 1.59
CA GLY A 202 -17.63 1.86 0.85
C GLY A 202 -18.64 2.55 -0.05
N ARG A 203 -19.37 1.79 -0.87
CA ARG A 203 -20.43 2.33 -1.74
C ARG A 203 -21.48 3.13 -0.96
N ARG A 204 -21.89 2.65 0.21
CA ARG A 204 -22.83 3.39 1.09
C ARG A 204 -22.25 4.67 1.68
N ARG A 205 -20.93 4.83 1.65
CA ARG A 205 -20.20 6.01 2.15
C ARG A 205 -19.61 6.86 1.03
N GLY A 206 -20.08 6.67 -0.21
CA GLY A 206 -19.71 7.50 -1.36
C GLY A 206 -18.37 7.14 -2.01
N PHE A 207 -17.79 5.95 -1.75
CA PHE A 207 -16.59 5.50 -2.48
C PHE A 207 -16.69 4.03 -2.91
N ASN A 208 -16.19 3.74 -4.09
CA ASN A 208 -16.20 2.41 -4.69
C ASN A 208 -14.77 1.99 -5.07
N TYR A 209 -14.14 1.19 -4.22
CA TYR A 209 -12.76 0.78 -4.40
C TYR A 209 -12.50 0.10 -5.74
N ARG A 210 -13.38 -0.84 -6.15
CA ARG A 210 -13.24 -1.53 -7.44
C ARG A 210 -13.25 -0.56 -8.63
N GLU A 211 -14.15 0.42 -8.61
CA GLU A 211 -14.20 1.44 -9.68
C GLU A 211 -12.94 2.30 -9.70
N GLN A 212 -12.44 2.72 -8.53
CA GLN A 212 -11.17 3.43 -8.43
C GLN A 212 -10.01 2.63 -9.05
N CYS A 213 -9.91 1.33 -8.76
CA CYS A 213 -8.89 0.45 -9.34
C CYS A 213 -9.02 0.34 -10.86
N LEU A 214 -10.24 0.16 -11.37
CA LEU A 214 -10.50 0.08 -12.81
C LEU A 214 -10.17 1.39 -13.53
N GLU A 215 -10.51 2.54 -12.93
CA GLU A 215 -10.19 3.87 -13.47
C GLU A 215 -8.66 4.07 -13.56
N THR A 216 -7.92 3.75 -12.48
CA THR A 216 -6.45 3.81 -12.48
C THR A 216 -5.84 2.90 -13.55
N ALA A 217 -6.30 1.64 -13.63
CA ALA A 217 -5.80 0.68 -14.62
C ALA A 217 -6.06 1.15 -16.05
N THR A 218 -7.25 1.69 -16.34
CA THR A 218 -7.61 2.22 -17.65
C THR A 218 -6.69 3.36 -18.06
N GLN A 219 -6.44 4.30 -17.15
CA GLN A 219 -5.54 5.42 -17.42
C GLN A 219 -4.09 4.96 -17.54
N MET A 220 -3.60 4.09 -16.66
CA MET A 220 -2.25 3.54 -16.73
C MET A 220 -1.99 2.84 -18.06
N PHE A 221 -2.93 2.02 -18.53
CA PHE A 221 -2.80 1.26 -19.77
C PHE A 221 -3.00 2.08 -21.04
N SER A 222 -3.36 3.36 -20.95
CA SER A 222 -3.60 4.19 -22.13
C SER A 222 -2.36 4.42 -23.01
N ILE A 223 -1.17 4.22 -22.43
CA ILE A 223 0.12 4.29 -23.17
C ILE A 223 0.43 3.03 -23.97
N LEU A 224 -0.26 1.91 -23.71
CA LEU A 224 -0.04 0.66 -24.42
C LEU A 224 -0.68 0.67 -25.81
N PRO A 225 -0.09 -0.03 -26.80
CA PRO A 225 -0.73 -0.25 -28.09
C PRO A 225 -2.14 -0.83 -27.95
N HIS A 226 -3.04 -0.47 -28.85
CA HIS A 226 -4.43 -0.97 -28.83
C HIS A 226 -4.52 -2.50 -28.94
N THR A 227 -3.53 -3.14 -29.56
CA THR A 227 -3.42 -4.59 -29.72
C THR A 227 -2.92 -5.31 -28.48
N ALA A 228 -2.39 -4.59 -27.49
CA ALA A 228 -1.86 -5.21 -26.26
C ALA A 228 -3.00 -5.83 -25.43
N GLU A 229 -2.83 -7.08 -24.99
CA GLU A 229 -3.77 -7.73 -24.09
C GLU A 229 -3.61 -7.17 -22.67
N ARG A 230 -4.71 -6.84 -21.99
CA ARG A 230 -4.73 -6.16 -20.69
C ARG A 230 -5.72 -6.82 -19.78
N ARG A 231 -5.34 -7.00 -18.51
CA ARG A 231 -6.21 -7.57 -17.48
C ARG A 231 -6.09 -6.78 -16.18
N VAL A 232 -7.17 -6.77 -15.43
CA VAL A 232 -7.20 -6.23 -14.05
C VAL A 232 -7.58 -7.35 -13.10
N TYR A 233 -6.73 -7.57 -12.11
CA TYR A 233 -6.91 -8.60 -11.10
C TYR A 233 -6.84 -8.06 -9.70
N PHE A 234 -7.31 -8.88 -8.76
CA PHE A 234 -7.20 -8.64 -7.32
C PHE A 234 -6.42 -9.80 -6.70
N GLN A 235 -5.39 -9.48 -5.92
CA GLN A 235 -4.47 -10.40 -5.28
C GLN A 235 -4.69 -10.54 -3.78
N SER A 236 -4.06 -11.54 -3.15
CA SER A 236 -3.97 -11.72 -1.69
C SER A 236 -5.32 -11.85 -0.99
N ALA A 237 -6.33 -12.38 -1.67
CA ALA A 237 -7.62 -12.67 -1.07
C ALA A 237 -7.51 -13.81 -0.04
N LEU A 238 -8.09 -13.62 1.17
CA LEU A 238 -8.11 -14.67 2.20
C LEU A 238 -9.02 -15.82 1.85
N ASP A 239 -10.11 -15.52 1.16
CA ASP A 239 -11.03 -16.49 0.56
C ASP A 239 -11.70 -15.89 -0.68
N LYS A 240 -12.19 -16.77 -1.57
CA LYS A 240 -12.73 -16.37 -2.86
C LYS A 240 -14.24 -16.15 -2.88
N VAL A 241 -14.92 -16.49 -1.80
CA VAL A 241 -16.38 -16.32 -1.67
C VAL A 241 -16.71 -14.94 -1.11
N HIS A 242 -15.93 -14.45 -0.17
CA HIS A 242 -16.21 -13.22 0.56
C HIS A 242 -15.34 -12.03 0.14
N TRP A 243 -14.41 -12.20 -0.83
CA TRP A 243 -13.51 -11.19 -1.32
C TRP A 243 -13.80 -10.82 -2.78
N ILE A 244 -13.37 -9.64 -3.22
CA ILE A 244 -13.58 -9.18 -4.60
C ILE A 244 -12.55 -9.80 -5.55
N GLY A 245 -13.00 -10.28 -6.71
CA GLY A 245 -12.18 -10.79 -7.82
C GLY A 245 -12.38 -9.97 -9.10
N PRO A 246 -11.82 -10.43 -10.24
CA PRO A 246 -11.17 -11.72 -10.49
C PRO A 246 -9.83 -11.85 -9.74
N PHE A 247 -9.44 -13.09 -9.40
CA PHE A 247 -8.27 -13.36 -8.57
C PHE A 247 -7.05 -13.68 -9.44
N LEU A 248 -5.95 -12.99 -9.18
CA LEU A 248 -4.70 -13.09 -9.94
C LEU A 248 -4.14 -14.51 -9.91
N GLU A 249 -4.06 -15.10 -8.71
CA GLU A 249 -3.43 -16.40 -8.47
C GLU A 249 -4.21 -17.57 -9.11
N GLU A 250 -5.49 -17.38 -9.42
CA GLU A 250 -6.30 -18.39 -10.12
C GLU A 250 -6.09 -18.34 -11.63
N ASP A 251 -6.26 -17.15 -12.20
CA ASP A 251 -6.20 -16.97 -13.65
C ASP A 251 -4.79 -17.17 -14.18
N MET A 252 -3.75 -16.83 -13.42
CA MET A 252 -2.35 -17.03 -13.77
C MET A 252 -2.04 -18.46 -14.21
N LYS A 253 -2.65 -19.46 -13.54
CA LYS A 253 -2.44 -20.87 -13.88
C LYS A 253 -2.84 -21.22 -15.32
N SER A 254 -3.74 -20.46 -15.91
CA SER A 254 -4.22 -20.67 -17.27
C SER A 254 -3.54 -19.77 -18.32
N TRP A 255 -2.62 -18.90 -17.93
CA TRP A 255 -2.05 -17.93 -18.87
C TRP A 255 -1.19 -18.58 -19.93
N VAL A 256 -0.34 -19.56 -19.55
CA VAL A 256 0.52 -20.28 -20.50
C VAL A 256 -0.33 -21.07 -21.51
N GLU A 257 -1.39 -21.75 -21.05
CA GLU A 257 -2.33 -22.45 -21.92
C GLU A 257 -3.04 -21.54 -22.92
N LYS A 258 -3.25 -20.27 -22.52
CA LYS A 258 -3.83 -19.20 -23.37
C LYS A 258 -2.82 -18.52 -24.28
N GLY A 259 -1.55 -18.96 -24.27
CA GLY A 259 -0.48 -18.45 -25.11
C GLY A 259 0.28 -17.24 -24.55
N PHE A 260 0.05 -16.85 -23.28
CA PHE A 260 0.80 -15.76 -22.65
C PHE A 260 2.10 -16.29 -22.04
N GLN A 261 3.21 -16.09 -22.73
CA GLN A 261 4.54 -16.52 -22.32
C GLN A 261 5.31 -15.44 -21.57
N ARG A 262 5.09 -14.17 -21.91
CA ARG A 262 5.71 -13.01 -21.28
C ARG A 262 4.65 -12.09 -20.69
N VAL A 263 4.70 -11.89 -19.37
CA VAL A 263 3.70 -11.13 -18.62
C VAL A 263 4.36 -10.00 -17.85
N THR A 264 3.81 -8.79 -17.96
CA THR A 264 4.20 -7.65 -17.14
C THR A 264 3.07 -7.33 -16.16
N ILE A 265 3.42 -7.27 -14.85
CA ILE A 265 2.49 -6.95 -13.77
C ILE A 265 2.87 -5.62 -13.14
N ALA A 266 1.92 -4.69 -13.06
CA ALA A 266 2.02 -3.46 -12.29
C ALA A 266 1.05 -3.48 -11.10
N CYS A 267 1.45 -2.91 -9.98
CA CYS A 267 0.65 -2.85 -8.75
C CYS A 267 0.34 -1.41 -8.34
N PRO A 268 -0.47 -0.66 -9.11
CA PRO A 268 -0.67 0.77 -8.89
C PRO A 268 -1.41 1.10 -7.59
N GLY A 269 -1.91 0.12 -6.86
CA GLY A 269 -2.47 0.30 -5.52
C GLY A 269 -1.43 0.45 -4.40
N PHE A 270 -0.16 0.17 -4.69
CA PHE A 270 0.95 0.21 -3.76
C PHE A 270 1.90 1.34 -4.15
N ALA A 271 1.97 2.40 -3.33
CA ALA A 271 2.90 3.50 -3.57
C ALA A 271 4.36 3.11 -3.23
N ILE A 272 4.53 2.18 -2.32
CA ILE A 272 5.82 1.65 -1.85
C ILE A 272 5.81 0.13 -1.93
N ASP A 273 6.93 -0.45 -2.37
CA ASP A 273 7.13 -1.89 -2.42
C ASP A 273 7.12 -2.52 -1.03
N CYS A 274 6.46 -3.66 -0.93
CA CYS A 274 6.20 -4.37 0.32
C CYS A 274 6.20 -5.89 0.09
N LEU A 275 5.78 -6.65 1.09
CA LEU A 275 5.69 -8.11 1.01
C LEU A 275 4.87 -8.58 -0.19
N GLU A 276 3.72 -7.93 -0.40
CA GLU A 276 2.73 -8.31 -1.42
C GLU A 276 3.22 -8.04 -2.85
N THR A 277 4.07 -7.05 -3.06
CA THR A 277 4.66 -6.78 -4.38
C THR A 277 5.93 -7.59 -4.59
N VAL A 278 6.91 -7.45 -3.72
CA VAL A 278 8.24 -8.03 -3.91
C VAL A 278 8.21 -9.54 -3.79
N LEU A 279 7.68 -10.07 -2.67
CA LEU A 279 7.73 -11.51 -2.42
C LEU A 279 6.61 -12.24 -3.15
N ASP A 280 5.35 -11.81 -2.97
CA ASP A 280 4.22 -12.58 -3.50
C ASP A 280 4.19 -12.59 -5.02
N LEU A 281 4.40 -11.45 -5.66
CA LEU A 281 4.37 -11.36 -7.12
C LEU A 281 5.76 -11.49 -7.74
N GLY A 282 6.75 -10.78 -7.20
CA GLY A 282 8.09 -10.72 -7.79
C GLY A 282 8.89 -12.01 -7.63
N VAL A 283 8.57 -12.83 -6.62
CA VAL A 283 9.24 -14.12 -6.37
C VAL A 283 8.26 -15.27 -6.54
N VAL A 284 7.29 -15.41 -5.65
CA VAL A 284 6.45 -16.61 -5.56
C VAL A 284 5.61 -16.82 -6.83
N LEU A 285 4.87 -15.80 -7.25
CA LEU A 285 4.03 -15.89 -8.46
C LEU A 285 4.90 -16.07 -9.71
N ARG A 286 6.03 -15.37 -9.76
CA ARG A 286 6.99 -15.50 -10.88
C ARG A 286 7.53 -16.91 -10.99
N GLU A 287 7.98 -17.52 -9.89
CA GLU A 287 8.48 -18.91 -9.88
C GLU A 287 7.38 -19.89 -10.29
N GLU A 288 6.15 -19.72 -9.79
CA GLU A 288 5.02 -20.54 -10.18
C GLU A 288 4.72 -20.42 -11.68
N PHE A 289 4.68 -19.19 -12.24
CA PHE A 289 4.45 -18.95 -13.66
C PHE A 289 5.52 -19.61 -14.55
N LEU A 290 6.80 -19.47 -14.19
CA LEU A 290 7.90 -20.11 -14.92
C LEU A 290 7.83 -21.64 -14.83
N SER A 291 7.44 -22.20 -13.68
CA SER A 291 7.28 -23.65 -13.50
C SER A 291 6.15 -24.25 -14.35
N LEU A 292 5.17 -23.44 -14.71
CA LEU A 292 4.07 -23.82 -15.62
C LEU A 292 4.44 -23.70 -17.11
N GLY A 293 5.66 -23.24 -17.43
CA GLY A 293 6.18 -23.11 -18.78
C GLY A 293 6.11 -21.71 -19.36
N GLY A 294 5.84 -20.68 -18.55
CA GLY A 294 5.99 -19.28 -18.93
C GLY A 294 7.48 -18.92 -19.12
N GLU A 295 7.76 -17.97 -20.00
CA GLU A 295 9.15 -17.53 -20.29
C GLU A 295 9.60 -16.41 -19.35
N GLU A 296 8.75 -15.42 -19.10
CA GLU A 296 9.10 -14.26 -18.30
C GLU A 296 7.88 -13.68 -17.57
N LEU A 297 8.01 -13.43 -16.28
CA LEU A 297 7.10 -12.58 -15.52
C LEU A 297 7.88 -11.40 -14.96
N ARG A 298 7.51 -10.21 -15.38
CA ARG A 298 8.16 -8.94 -15.03
C ARG A 298 7.25 -8.15 -14.08
N LEU A 299 7.78 -7.80 -12.90
CA LEU A 299 7.10 -6.90 -11.97
C LEU A 299 7.57 -5.47 -12.21
N VAL A 300 6.62 -4.55 -12.44
CA VAL A 300 6.88 -3.11 -12.47
C VAL A 300 7.09 -2.64 -11.02
N PRO A 301 8.23 -2.01 -10.69
CA PRO A 301 8.45 -1.48 -9.34
C PRO A 301 7.37 -0.47 -8.92
N ALA A 302 7.05 -0.40 -7.64
CA ALA A 302 6.24 0.67 -7.08
C ALA A 302 6.94 2.04 -7.26
N LEU A 303 6.25 3.12 -6.92
CA LEU A 303 6.83 4.48 -7.06
C LEU A 303 8.02 4.68 -6.11
N ASN A 304 7.96 4.10 -4.91
CA ASN A 304 9.02 4.17 -3.90
C ASN A 304 9.40 5.62 -3.52
N GLY A 305 10.71 5.94 -3.48
CA GLY A 305 11.22 7.21 -2.94
C GLY A 305 11.87 8.13 -3.97
N ASP A 306 11.50 8.07 -5.23
CA ASP A 306 12.07 8.90 -6.28
C ASP A 306 11.72 10.39 -6.13
N GLU A 307 12.57 11.27 -6.65
CA GLU A 307 12.42 12.72 -6.57
C GLU A 307 11.09 13.20 -7.18
N GLU A 308 10.72 12.73 -8.37
CA GLU A 308 9.44 13.07 -9.02
C GLU A 308 8.22 12.66 -8.18
N VAL A 309 8.32 11.54 -7.46
CA VAL A 309 7.29 11.09 -6.53
C VAL A 309 7.21 12.01 -5.32
N ALA A 310 8.35 12.41 -4.77
CA ALA A 310 8.44 13.34 -3.66
C ALA A 310 7.85 14.72 -4.04
N GLU A 311 8.16 15.25 -5.23
CA GLU A 311 7.58 16.49 -5.75
C GLU A 311 6.05 16.40 -5.89
N PHE A 312 5.54 15.30 -6.43
CA PHE A 312 4.10 15.05 -6.51
C PHE A 312 3.44 15.05 -5.14
N LEU A 313 4.02 14.36 -4.16
CA LEU A 313 3.45 14.26 -2.81
C LEU A 313 3.52 15.60 -2.06
N LEU A 314 4.56 16.41 -2.28
CA LEU A 314 4.63 17.79 -1.78
C LEU A 314 3.50 18.64 -2.36
N SER A 315 3.30 18.60 -3.69
CA SER A 315 2.22 19.35 -4.34
C SER A 315 0.84 18.91 -3.82
N LEU A 316 0.65 17.62 -3.57
CA LEU A 316 -0.59 17.08 -3.00
C LEU A 316 -0.84 17.57 -1.56
N ALA A 317 0.22 17.74 -0.76
CA ALA A 317 0.09 18.27 0.59
C ALA A 317 -0.25 19.77 0.62
N GLU A 318 0.11 20.53 -0.41
CA GLU A 318 -0.20 21.95 -0.56
C GLU A 318 -1.65 22.20 -0.98
N GLU A 319 -2.27 21.25 -1.67
CA GLU A 319 -3.68 21.38 -2.04
C GLU A 319 -4.56 21.50 -0.80
N LYS A 320 -5.64 22.30 -0.89
CA LYS A 320 -6.66 22.39 0.18
C LYS A 320 -7.38 21.05 0.28
N SER A 321 -6.90 20.21 1.19
CA SER A 321 -7.44 18.88 1.45
C SER A 321 -8.78 18.95 2.18
N LEU A 322 -9.61 17.92 1.98
CA LEU A 322 -10.86 17.78 2.72
C LEU A 322 -10.55 17.46 4.19
N GLU A 323 -11.17 18.19 5.11
CA GLU A 323 -11.25 17.81 6.52
C GLU A 323 -12.01 16.47 6.64
N LEU A 324 -11.53 15.58 7.50
CA LEU A 324 -12.18 14.27 7.79
C LEU A 324 -13.29 14.44 8.84
#